data_e0d0960449ca6ef97e7ea0768d26f8be
#
_entry.id   e0d0960449ca6ef97e7ea0768d26f8be
#
_cell.length_a   1.000
_cell.length_b   1.000
_cell.length_c   1.000
_cell.angle_alpha   90.00
_cell.angle_beta   90.00
_cell.angle_gamma   90.00
#
_symmetry.space_group_name_H-M   'P 1'
#
loop_
_entity.id
_entity.type
_entity.pdbx_description
1 polymer ?
#
loop_
_entity_poly.entity_id
_entity_poly.type
_entity_poly.pdbx_seq_one_letter_code
_entity_poly.pdbx_strand_id
1 'polypeptide(L)'
;ADYLRHISVLSKDADDRKFEPVIGGDICITPYTVDHAAYDACAFLIEAEGRRILYSGDIRRHGVKGFLYHNLPRKVDCLLLEGTNLATEKACMNEAEICERFKEQFRTDADKLHYVWCSGQNIDRIVQIYKAALVCSRKLIVDTYVAYVLEAVHRFKPSIPSPLSPFEGHDVFRYFCQHAQLKRFEKAGDPEIVQRLKALPTVDKNDIGRNPGRYVWMIRPTMLCFMKKYNRVPSVVVTSIWEGYEKDEPEFMDWIRERGFANPHIHTSGHADVKSLQAIVRHVDPGLLIPIHTTVPERFATLFPDRTIRCPQDNEPMEL
;
A
#
# COMPACT_ATOMS: atom_id res chain seq x y z
N ALA A 1 14.85 17.19 16.14
CA ALA A 1 14.19 18.43 15.68
C ALA A 1 14.86 19.01 14.42
N ASP A 2 16.19 18.86 14.22
CA ASP A 2 16.89 19.41 13.04
C ASP A 2 16.57 18.66 11.73
N TYR A 3 16.31 17.38 11.78
CA TYR A 3 16.01 16.58 10.58
C TYR A 3 14.80 17.11 9.79
N LEU A 4 13.74 17.54 10.49
CA LEU A 4 12.52 18.05 9.84
C LEU A 4 12.72 19.38 9.09
N ARG A 5 13.79 20.14 9.39
CA ARG A 5 14.11 21.40 8.69
C ARG A 5 14.64 21.17 7.27
N HIS A 6 15.09 19.95 6.99
CA HIS A 6 15.64 19.56 5.69
C HIS A 6 14.63 18.80 4.82
N ILE A 7 13.37 18.64 5.29
CA ILE A 7 12.32 18.00 4.52
C ILE A 7 11.57 19.06 3.72
N SER A 8 11.55 18.91 2.41
CA SER A 8 10.76 19.74 1.50
C SER A 8 9.61 18.92 0.93
N VAL A 9 8.45 19.55 0.77
CA VAL A 9 7.32 18.95 0.07
C VAL A 9 7.55 19.13 -1.42
N LEU A 10 7.46 18.04 -2.19
CA LEU A 10 7.58 18.07 -3.63
C LEU A 10 6.25 18.51 -4.25
N SER A 11 6.31 19.43 -5.22
CA SER A 11 5.17 19.84 -6.03
C SER A 11 4.98 18.87 -7.20
N LYS A 12 3.74 18.50 -7.49
CA LYS A 12 3.38 17.68 -8.66
C LYS A 12 3.11 18.54 -9.89
N ASP A 13 3.32 17.97 -11.08
CA ASP A 13 2.88 18.57 -12.33
C ASP A 13 1.34 18.56 -12.45
N ALA A 14 0.80 19.33 -13.41
CA ALA A 14 -0.64 19.49 -13.61
C ALA A 14 -1.38 18.15 -13.88
N ASP A 15 -0.68 17.17 -14.44
CA ASP A 15 -1.23 15.86 -14.79
C ASP A 15 -1.09 14.81 -13.66
N ASP A 16 -0.52 15.18 -12.49
CA ASP A 16 -0.25 14.31 -11.33
C ASP A 16 0.63 13.09 -11.67
N ARG A 17 1.50 13.21 -12.69
CA ARG A 17 2.30 12.10 -13.23
C ARG A 17 3.73 12.10 -12.72
N LYS A 18 4.28 13.29 -12.46
CA LYS A 18 5.61 13.50 -11.90
C LYS A 18 5.59 14.73 -11.01
N PHE A 19 6.63 14.88 -10.23
CA PHE A 19 6.85 16.08 -9.43
C PHE A 19 7.73 17.08 -10.19
N GLU A 20 7.70 18.33 -9.77
CA GLU A 20 8.62 19.32 -10.25
C GLU A 20 10.07 18.91 -9.92
N PRO A 21 11.03 19.13 -10.84
CA PRO A 21 12.42 18.77 -10.61
C PRO A 21 13.02 19.52 -9.41
N VAL A 22 13.84 18.81 -8.63
CA VAL A 22 14.65 19.40 -7.58
C VAL A 22 16.07 19.58 -8.11
N ILE A 23 16.57 20.80 -8.11
CA ILE A 23 17.88 21.15 -8.63
C ILE A 23 18.81 21.49 -7.45
N GLY A 24 19.97 20.84 -7.39
CA GLY A 24 21.01 21.09 -6.41
C GLY A 24 22.37 21.16 -7.10
N GLY A 25 22.88 22.38 -7.38
CA GLY A 25 24.09 22.54 -8.18
C GLY A 25 23.93 21.99 -9.59
N ASP A 26 24.81 21.06 -9.98
CA ASP A 26 24.81 20.44 -11.29
C ASP A 26 23.96 19.12 -11.36
N ILE A 27 23.20 18.83 -10.28
CA ILE A 27 22.36 17.64 -10.18
C ILE A 27 20.88 18.05 -10.29
N CYS A 28 20.15 17.41 -11.20
CA CYS A 28 18.71 17.56 -11.34
C CYS A 28 18.03 16.25 -11.00
N ILE A 29 17.05 16.26 -10.09
CA ILE A 29 16.27 15.07 -9.69
C ILE A 29 14.80 15.31 -10.05
N THR A 30 14.26 14.46 -10.93
CA THR A 30 12.84 14.49 -11.31
C THR A 30 12.14 13.25 -10.76
N PRO A 31 11.26 13.39 -9.76
CA PRO A 31 10.42 12.30 -9.27
C PRO A 31 9.28 11.99 -10.25
N TYR A 32 9.03 10.70 -10.48
CA TYR A 32 7.90 10.19 -11.27
C TYR A 32 7.00 9.34 -10.38
N THR A 33 5.71 9.64 -10.33
CA THR A 33 4.76 8.79 -9.62
C THR A 33 4.72 7.40 -10.25
N VAL A 34 4.82 6.36 -9.42
CA VAL A 34 4.74 4.96 -9.84
C VAL A 34 3.65 4.23 -9.07
N ASP A 35 3.28 3.04 -9.54
CA ASP A 35 2.37 2.17 -8.82
C ASP A 35 3.13 1.35 -7.78
N HIS A 36 2.69 1.45 -6.56
CA HIS A 36 3.11 0.65 -5.41
C HIS A 36 1.96 0.60 -4.38
N ALA A 37 2.07 -0.27 -3.37
CA ALA A 37 1.08 -0.37 -2.29
C ALA A 37 0.98 0.91 -1.45
N ALA A 38 2.10 1.63 -1.28
CA ALA A 38 2.12 2.94 -0.63
C ALA A 38 1.63 4.04 -1.58
N TYR A 39 0.86 4.99 -1.03
CA TYR A 39 0.41 6.15 -1.79
C TYR A 39 1.59 7.08 -2.11
N ASP A 40 1.62 7.65 -3.31
CA ASP A 40 2.66 8.55 -3.82
C ASP A 40 4.08 7.96 -3.86
N ALA A 41 4.21 6.64 -4.08
CA ALA A 41 5.49 6.04 -4.39
C ALA A 41 6.09 6.65 -5.67
N CYS A 42 7.42 6.87 -5.67
CA CYS A 42 8.12 7.52 -6.76
C CYS A 42 9.33 6.73 -7.24
N ALA A 43 9.56 6.78 -8.54
CA ALA A 43 10.86 6.58 -9.16
C ALA A 43 11.55 7.95 -9.31
N PHE A 44 12.87 7.97 -9.37
CA PHE A 44 13.66 9.19 -9.48
C PHE A 44 14.57 9.16 -10.70
N LEU A 45 14.40 10.10 -11.62
CA LEU A 45 15.39 10.39 -12.65
C LEU A 45 16.42 11.35 -12.07
N ILE A 46 17.67 10.94 -12.06
CA ILE A 46 18.82 11.73 -11.60
C ILE A 46 19.67 12.06 -12.83
N GLU A 47 19.84 13.34 -13.09
CA GLU A 47 20.60 13.88 -14.20
C GLU A 47 21.79 14.67 -13.66
N ALA A 48 23.00 14.23 -14.01
CA ALA A 48 24.26 14.86 -13.59
C ALA A 48 25.34 14.58 -14.63
N GLU A 49 26.21 15.53 -14.93
CA GLU A 49 27.38 15.38 -15.82
C GLU A 49 27.00 14.78 -17.20
N GLY A 50 25.81 15.10 -17.70
CA GLY A 50 25.30 14.57 -18.98
C GLY A 50 24.84 13.11 -18.94
N ARG A 51 24.80 12.48 -17.77
CA ARG A 51 24.31 11.12 -17.54
C ARG A 51 22.89 11.15 -16.96
N ARG A 52 22.12 10.11 -17.27
CA ARG A 52 20.75 9.91 -16.85
C ARG A 52 20.58 8.58 -16.13
N ILE A 53 20.33 8.64 -14.83
CA ILE A 53 20.15 7.47 -13.98
C ILE A 53 18.69 7.43 -13.51
N LEU A 54 18.00 6.33 -13.75
CA LEU A 54 16.66 6.10 -13.22
C LEU A 54 16.72 5.12 -12.05
N TYR A 55 16.33 5.58 -10.86
CA TYR A 55 16.11 4.74 -9.69
C TYR A 55 14.62 4.40 -9.60
N SER A 56 14.26 3.12 -9.69
CA SER A 56 12.85 2.70 -9.74
C SER A 56 12.09 2.97 -8.45
N GLY A 57 12.77 3.00 -7.30
CA GLY A 57 12.09 2.74 -6.04
C GLY A 57 11.38 1.39 -6.08
N ASP A 58 10.42 1.18 -5.20
CA ASP A 58 9.51 0.05 -5.25
C ASP A 58 8.42 0.32 -6.29
N ILE A 59 8.27 -0.57 -7.24
CA ILE A 59 7.35 -0.38 -8.39
C ILE A 59 6.61 -1.67 -8.72
N ARG A 60 5.36 -1.56 -9.18
CA ARG A 60 4.57 -2.66 -9.75
C ARG A 60 3.75 -2.19 -10.94
N ARG A 61 3.03 -3.10 -11.60
CA ARG A 61 2.11 -2.79 -12.70
C ARG A 61 0.71 -3.37 -12.54
N HIS A 62 0.49 -4.17 -11.53
CA HIS A 62 -0.78 -4.87 -11.27
C HIS A 62 -1.68 -4.14 -10.24
N GLY A 63 -1.30 -2.98 -9.77
CA GLY A 63 -2.13 -2.10 -8.96
C GLY A 63 -3.03 -1.19 -9.80
N VAL A 64 -3.75 -0.30 -9.12
CA VAL A 64 -4.70 0.63 -9.77
C VAL A 64 -4.01 1.64 -10.68
N LYS A 65 -2.76 2.00 -10.34
CA LYS A 65 -1.94 2.98 -11.07
C LYS A 65 -0.91 2.32 -11.99
N GLY A 66 -1.05 1.02 -12.28
CA GLY A 66 -0.07 0.24 -13.04
C GLY A 66 0.31 0.80 -14.40
N PHE A 67 -0.52 1.64 -15.01
CA PHE A 67 -0.25 2.31 -16.29
C PHE A 67 0.80 3.43 -16.17
N LEU A 68 1.10 3.94 -14.97
CA LEU A 68 2.01 5.07 -14.77
C LEU A 68 3.46 4.78 -15.19
N TYR A 69 3.87 3.51 -15.27
CA TYR A 69 5.21 3.17 -15.76
C TYR A 69 5.47 3.70 -17.19
N HIS A 70 4.43 3.97 -17.98
CA HIS A 70 4.55 4.59 -19.30
C HIS A 70 5.06 6.04 -19.26
N ASN A 71 4.98 6.70 -18.09
CA ASN A 71 5.49 8.06 -17.91
C ASN A 71 7.00 8.08 -17.59
N LEU A 72 7.59 6.93 -17.26
CA LEU A 72 9.02 6.85 -16.98
C LEU A 72 9.85 7.24 -18.19
N PRO A 73 11.01 7.89 -17.99
CA PRO A 73 11.88 8.30 -19.07
C PRO A 73 12.43 7.08 -19.83
N ARG A 74 12.67 7.27 -21.12
CA ARG A 74 13.22 6.25 -21.99
C ARG A 74 14.70 6.53 -22.30
N LYS A 75 15.45 5.48 -22.69
CA LYS A 75 16.86 5.55 -23.11
C LYS A 75 17.73 6.23 -22.06
N VAL A 76 17.63 5.78 -20.81
CA VAL A 76 18.50 6.22 -19.72
C VAL A 76 19.84 5.47 -19.79
N ASP A 77 20.90 6.10 -19.28
CA ASP A 77 22.23 5.45 -19.25
C ASP A 77 22.22 4.27 -18.27
N CYS A 78 21.55 4.43 -17.12
CA CYS A 78 21.45 3.40 -16.09
C CYS A 78 20.04 3.33 -15.50
N LEU A 79 19.56 2.10 -15.27
CA LEU A 79 18.34 1.80 -14.51
C LEU A 79 18.69 0.95 -13.29
N LEU A 80 18.48 1.51 -12.08
CA LEU A 80 18.46 0.72 -10.85
C LEU A 80 17.03 0.20 -10.66
N LEU A 81 16.84 -1.11 -10.75
CA LEU A 81 15.50 -1.73 -10.77
C LEU A 81 15.33 -2.73 -9.64
N GLU A 82 14.24 -2.58 -8.88
CA GLU A 82 13.86 -3.52 -7.84
C GLU A 82 13.59 -4.93 -8.39
N GLY A 83 13.83 -5.95 -7.58
CA GLY A 83 13.61 -7.35 -7.95
C GLY A 83 13.09 -8.20 -6.80
N THR A 84 12.29 -7.63 -5.91
CA THR A 84 11.80 -8.25 -4.67
C THR A 84 11.12 -9.61 -4.90
N ASN A 85 10.27 -9.71 -5.93
CA ASN A 85 9.50 -10.93 -6.20
C ASN A 85 10.21 -11.93 -7.13
N LEU A 86 11.43 -11.66 -7.57
CA LEU A 86 12.14 -12.57 -8.47
C LEU A 86 12.38 -13.95 -7.89
N ALA A 87 12.59 -14.05 -6.57
CA ALA A 87 12.81 -15.34 -5.90
C ALA A 87 11.59 -16.26 -5.97
N THR A 88 10.37 -15.72 -6.05
CA THR A 88 9.13 -16.52 -5.96
C THR A 88 8.49 -16.85 -7.31
N GLU A 89 8.81 -16.11 -8.37
CA GLU A 89 8.23 -16.23 -9.73
C GLU A 89 6.70 -16.25 -9.81
N LYS A 90 6.02 -15.92 -8.71
CA LYS A 90 4.56 -15.93 -8.67
C LYS A 90 4.00 -14.75 -9.48
N ALA A 91 3.02 -15.02 -10.33
CA ALA A 91 2.23 -13.95 -10.93
C ALA A 91 1.39 -13.27 -9.85
N CYS A 92 1.37 -11.94 -9.87
CA CYS A 92 0.57 -11.16 -8.93
C CYS A 92 -0.85 -10.98 -9.47
N MET A 93 -1.85 -11.13 -8.60
CA MET A 93 -3.22 -10.71 -8.89
C MET A 93 -3.28 -9.18 -9.01
N ASN A 94 -4.16 -8.67 -9.86
CA ASN A 94 -4.43 -7.24 -9.87
C ASN A 94 -5.42 -6.85 -8.76
N GLU A 95 -5.50 -5.55 -8.45
CA GLU A 95 -6.37 -5.07 -7.36
C GLU A 95 -7.87 -5.27 -7.66
N ALA A 96 -8.29 -5.41 -8.91
CA ALA A 96 -9.68 -5.75 -9.25
C ALA A 96 -9.99 -7.21 -8.89
N GLU A 97 -9.08 -8.14 -9.17
CA GLU A 97 -9.19 -9.55 -8.76
C GLU A 97 -9.22 -9.66 -7.22
N ILE A 98 -8.42 -8.86 -6.52
CA ILE A 98 -8.46 -8.76 -5.05
C ILE A 98 -9.85 -8.32 -4.56
N CYS A 99 -10.46 -7.34 -5.22
CA CYS A 99 -11.82 -6.91 -4.90
C CYS A 99 -12.84 -8.05 -5.04
N GLU A 100 -12.78 -8.81 -6.15
CA GLU A 100 -13.68 -9.96 -6.36
C GLU A 100 -13.47 -11.04 -5.29
N ARG A 101 -12.23 -11.34 -4.90
CA ARG A 101 -11.92 -12.27 -3.80
C ARG A 101 -12.52 -11.82 -2.45
N PHE A 102 -12.46 -10.51 -2.14
CA PHE A 102 -13.14 -9.99 -0.95
C PHE A 102 -14.64 -10.11 -1.04
N LYS A 103 -15.26 -9.83 -2.21
CA LYS A 103 -16.71 -9.99 -2.42
C LYS A 103 -17.14 -11.44 -2.23
N GLU A 104 -16.40 -12.39 -2.81
CA GLU A 104 -16.64 -13.82 -2.65
C GLU A 104 -16.57 -14.22 -1.18
N GLN A 105 -15.50 -13.84 -0.47
CA GLN A 105 -15.32 -14.13 0.94
C GLN A 105 -16.44 -13.55 1.80
N PHE A 106 -16.86 -12.32 1.56
CA PHE A 106 -17.95 -11.67 2.31
C PHE A 106 -19.32 -12.31 2.06
N ARG A 107 -19.54 -12.94 0.91
CA ARG A 107 -20.77 -13.67 0.60
C ARG A 107 -20.76 -15.07 1.18
N THR A 108 -19.61 -15.77 1.13
CA THR A 108 -19.47 -17.14 1.61
C THR A 108 -19.73 -17.23 3.12
N ASP A 109 -19.21 -16.29 3.88
CA ASP A 109 -19.37 -16.20 5.32
C ASP A 109 -20.29 -15.02 5.70
N ALA A 110 -21.50 -14.99 5.11
CA ALA A 110 -22.38 -13.83 5.17
C ALA A 110 -22.88 -13.48 6.58
N ASP A 111 -22.97 -14.42 7.49
CA ASP A 111 -23.40 -14.27 8.88
C ASP A 111 -22.26 -13.94 9.86
N LYS A 112 -20.98 -13.97 9.40
CA LYS A 112 -19.81 -13.77 10.24
C LYS A 112 -19.26 -12.36 10.17
N LEU A 113 -18.63 -11.93 11.26
CA LEU A 113 -17.77 -10.75 11.30
C LEU A 113 -16.49 -11.03 10.53
N HIS A 114 -16.12 -10.16 9.61
CA HIS A 114 -14.85 -10.24 8.92
C HIS A 114 -13.85 -9.26 9.51
N TYR A 115 -12.82 -9.77 10.15
CA TYR A 115 -11.62 -9.01 10.42
C TYR A 115 -10.72 -9.03 9.18
N VAL A 116 -10.19 -7.88 8.78
CA VAL A 116 -9.24 -7.79 7.66
C VAL A 116 -7.95 -7.16 8.16
N TRP A 117 -6.90 -7.98 8.22
CA TRP A 117 -5.56 -7.52 8.58
C TRP A 117 -4.85 -7.02 7.33
N CYS A 118 -4.72 -5.70 7.21
CA CYS A 118 -3.92 -5.06 6.16
C CYS A 118 -3.25 -3.79 6.68
N SER A 119 -2.27 -3.29 5.92
CA SER A 119 -1.63 -2.00 6.21
C SER A 119 -2.64 -0.86 6.08
N GLY A 120 -2.67 0.03 7.07
CA GLY A 120 -3.50 1.24 7.02
C GLY A 120 -3.00 2.30 6.02
N GLN A 121 -1.86 2.06 5.36
CA GLN A 121 -1.29 2.91 4.32
C GLN A 121 -1.44 2.31 2.91
N ASN A 122 -1.89 1.07 2.80
CA ASN A 122 -2.19 0.47 1.50
C ASN A 122 -3.55 0.95 1.00
N ILE A 123 -3.55 2.15 0.41
CA ILE A 123 -4.77 2.83 -0.05
C ILE A 123 -5.50 2.02 -1.10
N ASP A 124 -4.79 1.42 -2.05
CA ASP A 124 -5.39 0.58 -3.08
C ASP A 124 -6.21 -0.56 -2.44
N ARG A 125 -5.63 -1.27 -1.46
CA ARG A 125 -6.28 -2.35 -0.75
C ARG A 125 -7.49 -1.88 0.06
N ILE A 126 -7.37 -0.75 0.77
CA ILE A 126 -8.49 -0.19 1.55
C ILE A 126 -9.65 0.15 0.62
N VAL A 127 -9.38 0.73 -0.55
CA VAL A 127 -10.40 1.03 -1.56
C VAL A 127 -11.08 -0.25 -2.09
N GLN A 128 -10.34 -1.35 -2.29
CA GLN A 128 -10.95 -2.61 -2.73
C GLN A 128 -11.82 -3.23 -1.63
N ILE A 129 -11.38 -3.19 -0.38
CA ILE A 129 -12.20 -3.63 0.78
C ILE A 129 -13.46 -2.79 0.89
N TYR A 130 -13.35 -1.46 0.75
CA TYR A 130 -14.49 -0.55 0.74
C TYR A 130 -15.50 -0.89 -0.36
N LYS A 131 -15.04 -1.08 -1.60
CA LYS A 131 -15.89 -1.47 -2.74
C LYS A 131 -16.57 -2.81 -2.50
N ALA A 132 -15.85 -3.79 -1.99
CA ALA A 132 -16.41 -5.10 -1.66
C ALA A 132 -17.46 -5.00 -0.55
N ALA A 133 -17.19 -4.22 0.50
CA ALA A 133 -18.15 -3.98 1.58
C ALA A 133 -19.43 -3.29 1.07
N LEU A 134 -19.28 -2.25 0.23
CA LEU A 134 -20.41 -1.54 -0.40
C LEU A 134 -21.31 -2.50 -1.19
N VAL A 135 -20.73 -3.30 -2.11
CA VAL A 135 -21.47 -4.26 -2.96
C VAL A 135 -22.14 -5.35 -2.12
N CYS A 136 -21.51 -5.78 -1.03
CA CYS A 136 -22.06 -6.80 -0.13
C CYS A 136 -22.95 -6.21 0.98
N SER A 137 -23.32 -4.92 0.91
CA SER A 137 -24.15 -4.22 1.90
C SER A 137 -23.60 -4.31 3.33
N ARG A 138 -22.27 -4.39 3.49
CA ARG A 138 -21.59 -4.43 4.77
C ARG A 138 -21.07 -3.06 5.18
N LYS A 139 -20.83 -2.88 6.47
CA LYS A 139 -20.25 -1.69 7.06
C LYS A 139 -18.76 -1.93 7.30
N LEU A 140 -17.91 -1.04 6.82
CA LEU A 140 -16.46 -1.09 6.99
C LEU A 140 -16.06 -0.30 8.23
N ILE A 141 -15.62 -1.00 9.28
CA ILE A 141 -15.09 -0.38 10.49
C ILE A 141 -13.62 -0.02 10.26
N VAL A 142 -13.30 1.25 10.41
CA VAL A 142 -11.94 1.79 10.37
C VAL A 142 -11.61 2.48 11.70
N ASP A 143 -10.35 2.38 12.10
CA ASP A 143 -9.88 3.03 13.32
C ASP A 143 -9.39 4.47 13.09
N THR A 144 -8.95 5.11 14.16
CA THR A 144 -8.44 6.48 14.15
C THR A 144 -7.29 6.69 13.16
N TYR A 145 -6.38 5.72 13.06
CA TYR A 145 -5.25 5.83 12.15
C TYR A 145 -5.68 5.76 10.68
N VAL A 146 -6.47 4.75 10.33
CA VAL A 146 -6.96 4.58 8.96
C VAL A 146 -7.84 5.75 8.55
N ALA A 147 -8.73 6.21 9.45
CA ALA A 147 -9.58 7.37 9.17
C ALA A 147 -8.77 8.65 8.93
N TYR A 148 -7.70 8.87 9.71
CA TYR A 148 -6.78 10.00 9.51
C TYR A 148 -6.06 9.93 8.17
N VAL A 149 -5.48 8.75 7.84
CA VAL A 149 -4.76 8.54 6.57
C VAL A 149 -5.69 8.73 5.36
N LEU A 150 -6.89 8.14 5.40
CA LEU A 150 -7.85 8.28 4.29
C LEU A 150 -8.28 9.72 4.08
N GLU A 151 -8.47 10.50 5.14
CA GLU A 151 -8.82 11.92 5.00
C GLU A 151 -7.65 12.73 4.45
N ALA A 152 -6.43 12.48 4.92
CA ALA A 152 -5.24 13.15 4.39
C ALA A 152 -5.09 12.90 2.88
N VAL A 153 -5.29 11.65 2.44
CA VAL A 153 -5.23 11.31 1.01
C VAL A 153 -6.43 11.88 0.23
N HIS A 154 -7.65 11.84 0.79
CA HIS A 154 -8.86 12.39 0.17
C HIS A 154 -8.73 13.86 -0.19
N ARG A 155 -8.08 14.67 0.64
CA ARG A 155 -7.83 16.10 0.40
C ARG A 155 -7.05 16.34 -0.90
N PHE A 156 -6.12 15.44 -1.24
CA PHE A 156 -5.36 15.50 -2.49
C PHE A 156 -6.06 14.79 -3.65
N LYS A 157 -6.79 13.71 -3.34
CA LYS A 157 -7.49 12.89 -4.33
C LYS A 157 -8.92 12.61 -3.86
N PRO A 158 -9.88 13.50 -4.17
CA PRO A 158 -11.27 13.35 -3.71
C PRO A 158 -12.01 12.09 -4.18
N SER A 159 -11.45 11.35 -5.15
CA SER A 159 -11.96 10.03 -5.57
C SER A 159 -11.63 8.89 -4.60
N ILE A 160 -10.78 9.11 -3.59
CA ILE A 160 -10.50 8.15 -2.52
C ILE A 160 -11.55 8.32 -1.42
N PRO A 161 -12.28 7.26 -1.03
CA PRO A 161 -13.30 7.37 0.02
C PRO A 161 -12.69 7.66 1.39
N SER A 162 -13.34 8.51 2.17
CA SER A 162 -12.96 8.80 3.55
C SER A 162 -14.18 8.76 4.48
N PRO A 163 -14.05 8.30 5.73
CA PRO A 163 -15.13 8.36 6.70
C PRO A 163 -15.51 9.80 7.11
N LEU A 164 -14.59 10.76 6.94
CA LEU A 164 -14.83 12.19 7.19
C LEU A 164 -15.44 12.90 5.98
N SER A 165 -15.32 12.32 4.81
CA SER A 165 -15.82 12.86 3.53
C SER A 165 -16.48 11.72 2.74
N PRO A 166 -17.62 11.18 3.22
CA PRO A 166 -18.29 10.06 2.57
C PRO A 166 -18.89 10.49 1.23
N PHE A 167 -18.89 9.58 0.27
CA PHE A 167 -19.60 9.81 -0.99
C PHE A 167 -21.11 9.81 -0.77
N GLU A 168 -21.81 10.65 -1.51
CA GLU A 168 -23.26 10.71 -1.46
C GLU A 168 -23.90 9.33 -1.70
N GLY A 169 -24.84 8.95 -0.86
CA GLY A 169 -25.50 7.64 -0.91
C GLY A 169 -24.65 6.45 -0.42
N HIS A 170 -23.39 6.66 -0.05
CA HIS A 170 -22.50 5.59 0.41
C HIS A 170 -22.37 5.56 1.94
N ASP A 171 -23.33 4.94 2.63
CA ASP A 171 -23.23 4.71 4.09
C ASP A 171 -22.43 3.43 4.42
N VAL A 172 -21.14 3.42 4.09
CA VAL A 172 -20.25 2.26 4.26
C VAL A 172 -19.44 2.33 5.54
N PHE A 173 -18.81 3.46 5.82
CA PHE A 173 -17.89 3.57 6.93
C PHE A 173 -18.54 3.56 8.29
N ARG A 174 -17.82 2.96 9.27
CA ARG A 174 -18.06 3.07 10.71
C ARG A 174 -16.75 3.39 11.40
N TYR A 175 -16.77 4.25 12.38
CA TYR A 175 -15.57 4.71 13.06
C TYR A 175 -15.37 4.00 14.40
N PHE A 176 -14.17 3.42 14.57
CA PHE A 176 -13.72 2.87 15.85
C PHE A 176 -12.66 3.78 16.47
N CYS A 177 -13.04 4.57 17.47
CA CYS A 177 -12.15 5.51 18.12
C CYS A 177 -11.08 4.79 18.95
N GLN A 178 -9.82 5.00 18.60
CA GLN A 178 -8.67 4.65 19.44
C GLN A 178 -8.15 5.89 20.16
N HIS A 179 -8.57 6.10 21.39
CA HIS A 179 -8.24 7.30 22.16
C HIS A 179 -6.72 7.55 22.30
N ALA A 180 -5.90 6.50 22.41
CA ALA A 180 -4.45 6.65 22.50
C ALA A 180 -3.85 7.22 21.20
N GLN A 181 -4.34 6.78 20.04
CA GLN A 181 -3.92 7.33 18.75
C GLN A 181 -4.43 8.77 18.56
N LEU A 182 -5.69 9.01 18.91
CA LEU A 182 -6.27 10.35 18.83
C LEU A 182 -5.43 11.36 19.62
N LYS A 183 -5.03 11.04 20.86
CA LYS A 183 -4.14 11.87 21.67
C LYS A 183 -2.75 12.10 21.04
N ARG A 184 -2.22 11.13 20.30
CA ARG A 184 -0.94 11.30 19.56
C ARG A 184 -1.14 12.30 18.41
N PHE A 185 -2.22 12.17 17.66
CA PHE A 185 -2.53 13.09 16.56
C PHE A 185 -2.85 14.52 17.04
N GLU A 186 -3.42 14.69 18.22
CA GLU A 186 -3.60 16.01 18.85
C GLU A 186 -2.26 16.75 19.06
N LYS A 187 -1.17 16.01 19.26
CA LYS A 187 0.15 16.60 19.52
C LYS A 187 0.97 16.83 18.24
N ALA A 188 0.76 16.04 17.19
CA ALA A 188 1.63 15.99 16.03
C ALA A 188 0.89 15.90 14.68
N GLY A 189 -0.44 15.74 14.70
CA GLY A 189 -1.25 15.61 13.49
C GLY A 189 -1.80 16.95 13.01
N ASP A 190 -2.57 16.88 11.92
CA ASP A 190 -3.34 18.01 11.39
C ASP A 190 -4.51 18.33 12.33
N PRO A 191 -4.55 19.54 12.94
CA PRO A 191 -5.58 19.90 13.93
C PRO A 191 -7.01 19.83 13.36
N GLU A 192 -7.21 20.16 12.10
CA GLU A 192 -8.52 20.15 11.45
C GLU A 192 -9.04 18.71 11.31
N ILE A 193 -8.21 17.79 10.80
CA ILE A 193 -8.57 16.37 10.70
C ILE A 193 -8.87 15.81 12.10
N VAL A 194 -8.05 16.15 13.09
CA VAL A 194 -8.24 15.67 14.47
C VAL A 194 -9.57 16.16 15.06
N GLN A 195 -9.92 17.42 14.84
CA GLN A 195 -11.21 17.97 15.32
C GLN A 195 -12.39 17.23 14.67
N ARG A 196 -12.33 16.97 13.36
CA ARG A 196 -13.36 16.24 12.63
C ARG A 196 -13.47 14.77 13.10
N LEU A 197 -12.33 14.10 13.36
CA LEU A 197 -12.30 12.75 13.93
C LEU A 197 -12.98 12.67 15.29
N LYS A 198 -12.80 13.68 16.16
CA LYS A 198 -13.48 13.75 17.47
C LYS A 198 -15.00 13.86 17.34
N ALA A 199 -15.49 14.49 16.28
CA ALA A 199 -16.91 14.68 16.01
C ALA A 199 -17.58 13.45 15.35
N LEU A 200 -16.78 12.49 14.84
CA LEU A 200 -17.35 11.30 14.20
C LEU A 200 -18.10 10.41 15.20
N PRO A 201 -19.32 9.97 14.86
CA PRO A 201 -20.03 8.99 15.67
C PRO A 201 -19.28 7.65 15.66
N THR A 202 -19.03 7.11 16.85
CA THR A 202 -18.37 5.80 16.98
C THR A 202 -19.32 4.66 16.66
N VAL A 203 -18.77 3.53 16.17
CA VAL A 203 -19.54 2.31 15.95
C VAL A 203 -20.18 1.82 17.27
N ASP A 204 -21.43 1.36 17.20
CA ASP A 204 -22.06 0.67 18.34
C ASP A 204 -21.39 -0.70 18.54
N LYS A 205 -20.66 -0.83 19.64
CA LYS A 205 -19.93 -2.05 20.00
C LYS A 205 -20.86 -3.24 20.26
N ASN A 206 -22.08 -2.97 20.74
CA ASN A 206 -23.07 -4.02 20.99
C ASN A 206 -23.67 -4.53 19.66
N ASP A 207 -23.81 -3.66 18.67
CA ASP A 207 -24.34 -4.05 17.36
C ASP A 207 -23.37 -4.99 16.61
N ILE A 208 -22.07 -4.82 16.78
CA ILE A 208 -21.07 -5.75 16.22
C ILE A 208 -21.33 -7.19 16.72
N GLY A 209 -21.63 -7.35 18.01
CA GLY A 209 -21.90 -8.67 18.59
C GLY A 209 -23.25 -9.25 18.18
N ARG A 210 -24.28 -8.41 18.01
CA ARG A 210 -25.64 -8.84 17.64
C ARG A 210 -25.79 -9.12 16.14
N ASN A 211 -25.08 -8.37 15.30
CA ASN A 211 -25.20 -8.40 13.85
C ASN A 211 -23.83 -8.55 13.18
N PRO A 212 -23.03 -9.62 13.47
CA PRO A 212 -21.66 -9.76 13.00
C PRO A 212 -21.54 -9.73 11.48
N GLY A 213 -22.44 -10.38 10.76
CA GLY A 213 -22.48 -10.41 9.30
C GLY A 213 -22.62 -9.05 8.64
N ARG A 214 -23.02 -8.04 9.40
CA ARG A 214 -23.12 -6.66 8.89
C ARG A 214 -21.77 -5.97 8.75
N TYR A 215 -20.71 -6.48 9.40
CA TYR A 215 -19.47 -5.75 9.58
C TYR A 215 -18.26 -6.41 8.92
N VAL A 216 -17.40 -5.55 8.36
CA VAL A 216 -16.00 -5.82 8.03
C VAL A 216 -15.17 -4.87 8.89
N TRP A 217 -14.20 -5.38 9.63
CA TRP A 217 -13.38 -4.57 10.52
C TRP A 217 -11.90 -4.64 10.09
N MET A 218 -11.37 -3.52 9.63
CA MET A 218 -9.94 -3.39 9.38
C MET A 218 -9.17 -3.39 10.70
N ILE A 219 -8.21 -4.29 10.80
CA ILE A 219 -7.46 -4.52 12.04
C ILE A 219 -5.95 -4.55 11.81
N ARG A 220 -5.22 -4.44 12.90
CA ARG A 220 -3.79 -4.73 13.03
C ARG A 220 -3.58 -5.58 14.28
N PRO A 221 -2.51 -6.40 14.38
CA PRO A 221 -2.23 -7.21 15.56
C PRO A 221 -2.23 -6.43 16.87
N THR A 222 -1.75 -5.18 16.86
CA THR A 222 -1.80 -4.25 18.01
C THR A 222 -3.22 -3.96 18.54
N MET A 223 -4.25 -4.34 17.78
CA MET A 223 -5.66 -4.20 18.18
C MET A 223 -6.23 -5.45 18.87
N LEU A 224 -5.43 -6.49 19.06
CA LEU A 224 -5.86 -7.77 19.60
C LEU A 224 -6.64 -7.64 20.93
N CYS A 225 -6.24 -6.74 21.81
CA CYS A 225 -6.95 -6.48 23.08
C CYS A 225 -8.41 -6.01 22.89
N PHE A 226 -8.72 -5.34 21.77
CA PHE A 226 -10.09 -4.96 21.44
C PHE A 226 -10.85 -6.13 20.83
N MET A 227 -10.21 -6.92 19.98
CA MET A 227 -10.80 -8.08 19.30
C MET A 227 -11.16 -9.20 20.28
N LYS A 228 -10.33 -9.41 21.31
CA LYS A 228 -10.58 -10.40 22.40
C LYS A 228 -11.93 -10.17 23.10
N LYS A 229 -12.52 -8.97 23.02
CA LYS A 229 -13.86 -8.69 23.56
C LYS A 229 -14.99 -9.36 22.78
N TYR A 230 -14.72 -9.76 21.54
CA TYR A 230 -15.67 -10.40 20.62
C TYR A 230 -15.35 -11.89 20.38
N ASN A 231 -14.61 -12.54 21.28
CA ASN A 231 -14.19 -13.94 21.16
C ASN A 231 -15.31 -14.96 20.93
N ARG A 232 -16.55 -14.61 21.26
CA ARG A 232 -17.74 -15.47 21.08
C ARG A 232 -18.52 -15.16 19.81
N VAL A 233 -18.10 -14.13 19.07
CA VAL A 233 -18.76 -13.71 17.85
C VAL A 233 -18.24 -14.57 16.70
N PRO A 234 -19.12 -15.22 15.91
CA PRO A 234 -18.70 -15.94 14.71
C PRO A 234 -17.90 -15.01 13.80
N SER A 235 -16.66 -15.38 13.50
CA SER A 235 -15.72 -14.48 12.80
C SER A 235 -14.85 -15.22 11.80
N VAL A 236 -14.33 -14.47 10.83
CA VAL A 236 -13.27 -14.84 9.89
C VAL A 236 -12.19 -13.79 9.98
N VAL A 237 -10.93 -14.19 9.93
CA VAL A 237 -9.78 -13.27 9.87
C VAL A 237 -9.14 -13.37 8.50
N VAL A 238 -9.36 -12.40 7.65
CA VAL A 238 -8.72 -12.33 6.33
C VAL A 238 -7.35 -11.67 6.48
N THR A 239 -6.28 -12.39 6.13
CA THR A 239 -4.93 -11.82 6.08
C THR A 239 -4.68 -11.23 4.70
N SER A 240 -4.35 -9.94 4.65
CA SER A 240 -4.12 -9.16 3.42
C SER A 240 -2.82 -8.36 3.49
N ILE A 241 -1.78 -9.04 3.97
CA ILE A 241 -0.39 -8.58 4.08
C ILE A 241 0.54 -9.64 3.48
N TRP A 242 1.82 -9.32 3.38
CA TRP A 242 2.82 -10.32 3.04
C TRP A 242 2.93 -11.40 4.13
N GLU A 243 2.93 -12.68 3.72
CA GLU A 243 2.96 -13.83 4.64
C GLU A 243 4.13 -13.80 5.64
N GLY A 244 5.25 -13.16 5.27
CA GLY A 244 6.41 -13.02 6.16
C GLY A 244 6.08 -12.32 7.47
N TYR A 245 5.18 -11.33 7.47
CA TYR A 245 4.77 -10.61 8.68
C TYR A 245 3.97 -11.46 9.68
N GLU A 246 3.37 -12.57 9.25
CA GLU A 246 2.65 -13.47 10.17
C GLU A 246 3.59 -14.08 11.22
N LYS A 247 4.87 -14.29 10.86
CA LYS A 247 5.89 -14.85 11.75
C LYS A 247 6.28 -13.87 12.87
N ASP A 248 6.13 -12.58 12.60
CA ASP A 248 6.47 -11.52 13.55
C ASP A 248 5.34 -11.26 14.55
N GLU A 249 4.16 -11.88 14.34
CA GLU A 249 2.96 -11.68 15.15
C GLU A 249 2.41 -13.01 15.73
N PRO A 250 3.23 -13.79 16.47
CA PRO A 250 2.85 -15.12 16.93
C PRO A 250 1.64 -15.10 17.87
N GLU A 251 1.52 -14.13 18.80
CA GLU A 251 0.36 -14.02 19.70
C GLU A 251 -0.95 -13.82 18.92
N PHE A 252 -0.91 -13.05 17.86
CA PHE A 252 -2.08 -12.81 17.03
C PHE A 252 -2.47 -14.06 16.23
N MET A 253 -1.50 -14.75 15.65
CA MET A 253 -1.72 -15.98 14.89
C MET A 253 -2.18 -17.14 15.80
N ASP A 254 -1.64 -17.23 17.02
CA ASP A 254 -2.11 -18.17 18.03
C ASP A 254 -3.57 -17.91 18.42
N TRP A 255 -3.94 -16.67 18.64
CA TRP A 255 -5.32 -16.30 18.94
C TRP A 255 -6.30 -16.74 17.83
N ILE A 256 -5.94 -16.56 16.55
CA ILE A 256 -6.76 -17.02 15.41
C ILE A 256 -6.94 -18.55 15.48
N ARG A 257 -5.86 -19.31 15.68
CA ARG A 257 -5.88 -20.78 15.76
C ARG A 257 -6.69 -21.29 16.94
N GLU A 258 -6.47 -20.74 18.13
CA GLU A 258 -7.20 -21.11 19.35
C GLU A 258 -8.70 -20.86 19.27
N ARG A 259 -9.13 -19.85 18.50
CA ARG A 259 -10.55 -19.56 18.27
C ARG A 259 -11.15 -20.40 17.14
N GLY A 260 -10.35 -21.12 16.38
CA GLY A 260 -10.81 -21.87 15.20
C GLY A 260 -11.35 -20.97 14.09
N PHE A 261 -10.90 -19.73 14.02
CA PHE A 261 -11.33 -18.82 12.95
C PHE A 261 -10.72 -19.24 11.61
N ALA A 262 -11.54 -19.24 10.54
CA ALA A 262 -11.00 -19.36 9.20
C ALA A 262 -10.07 -18.16 8.92
N ASN A 263 -8.93 -18.45 8.29
CA ASN A 263 -7.90 -17.42 7.98
C ASN A 263 -7.51 -17.46 6.49
N PRO A 264 -8.41 -17.05 5.58
CA PRO A 264 -8.07 -16.94 4.17
C PRO A 264 -7.05 -15.84 3.92
N HIS A 265 -6.10 -16.10 2.99
CA HIS A 265 -5.11 -15.13 2.55
C HIS A 265 -5.55 -14.48 1.23
N ILE A 266 -5.85 -13.18 1.24
CA ILE A 266 -6.26 -12.37 0.08
C ILE A 266 -5.30 -11.21 -0.07
N HIS A 267 -4.22 -11.42 -0.81
CA HIS A 267 -3.13 -10.46 -0.94
C HIS A 267 -2.55 -10.44 -2.36
N THR A 268 -2.03 -9.29 -2.75
CA THR A 268 -1.12 -9.13 -3.88
C THR A 268 0.02 -8.21 -3.48
N SER A 269 1.20 -8.46 -4.03
CA SER A 269 2.43 -7.74 -3.66
C SER A 269 2.36 -6.25 -4.03
N GLY A 270 3.08 -5.43 -3.27
CA GLY A 270 3.40 -4.05 -3.63
C GLY A 270 4.49 -3.93 -4.71
N HIS A 271 5.20 -5.03 -5.00
CA HIS A 271 6.39 -5.09 -5.85
C HIS A 271 6.12 -5.80 -7.16
N ALA A 272 6.95 -5.51 -8.18
CA ALA A 272 6.83 -6.05 -9.53
C ALA A 272 6.93 -7.58 -9.59
N ASP A 273 6.07 -8.21 -10.36
CA ASP A 273 6.27 -9.57 -10.85
C ASP A 273 7.18 -9.56 -12.09
N VAL A 274 7.60 -10.74 -12.54
CA VAL A 274 8.50 -10.91 -13.70
C VAL A 274 7.97 -10.18 -14.94
N LYS A 275 6.67 -10.29 -15.24
CA LYS A 275 6.05 -9.62 -16.40
C LYS A 275 6.11 -8.10 -16.28
N SER A 276 5.95 -7.58 -15.07
CA SER A 276 6.06 -6.15 -14.78
C SER A 276 7.48 -5.66 -14.98
N LEU A 277 8.49 -6.36 -14.46
CA LEU A 277 9.90 -6.04 -14.65
C LEU A 277 10.28 -6.01 -16.14
N GLN A 278 9.87 -7.05 -16.89
CA GLN A 278 10.14 -7.13 -18.35
C GLN A 278 9.52 -5.95 -19.12
N ALA A 279 8.31 -5.57 -18.76
CA ALA A 279 7.64 -4.45 -19.41
C ALA A 279 8.29 -3.10 -19.07
N ILE A 280 8.71 -2.90 -17.83
CA ILE A 280 9.42 -1.68 -17.38
C ILE A 280 10.75 -1.56 -18.12
N VAL A 281 11.58 -2.61 -18.13
CA VAL A 281 12.87 -2.60 -18.84
C VAL A 281 12.69 -2.36 -20.33
N ARG A 282 11.71 -2.99 -20.97
CA ARG A 282 11.39 -2.75 -22.39
C ARG A 282 10.96 -1.31 -22.67
N HIS A 283 10.20 -0.71 -21.74
CA HIS A 283 9.75 0.67 -21.89
C HIS A 283 10.90 1.66 -21.70
N VAL A 284 11.65 1.52 -20.60
CA VAL A 284 12.75 2.44 -20.24
C VAL A 284 13.92 2.30 -21.22
N ASP A 285 14.20 1.10 -21.71
CA ASP A 285 15.29 0.78 -22.65
C ASP A 285 16.66 1.31 -22.16
N PRO A 286 17.15 0.84 -20.98
CA PRO A 286 18.38 1.36 -20.38
C PRO A 286 19.63 0.81 -21.04
N GLY A 287 20.73 1.59 -21.02
CA GLY A 287 22.06 1.14 -21.44
C GLY A 287 22.66 0.14 -20.45
N LEU A 288 22.48 0.38 -19.16
CA LEU A 288 22.94 -0.46 -18.06
C LEU A 288 21.78 -0.76 -17.11
N LEU A 289 21.66 -2.00 -16.64
CA LEU A 289 20.68 -2.43 -15.66
C LEU A 289 21.37 -2.92 -14.39
N ILE A 290 20.98 -2.35 -13.25
CA ILE A 290 21.51 -2.69 -11.93
C ILE A 290 20.36 -3.22 -11.08
N PRO A 291 20.40 -4.51 -10.66
CA PRO A 291 19.43 -5.05 -9.71
C PRO A 291 19.58 -4.43 -8.34
N ILE A 292 18.46 -4.02 -7.75
CA ILE A 292 18.39 -3.56 -6.37
C ILE A 292 17.25 -4.27 -5.64
N HIS A 293 17.24 -4.23 -4.32
CA HIS A 293 16.15 -4.75 -3.49
C HIS A 293 15.75 -6.18 -3.88
N THR A 294 16.73 -7.06 -4.05
CA THR A 294 16.52 -8.47 -4.41
C THR A 294 17.52 -9.38 -3.70
N THR A 295 17.11 -10.58 -3.37
CA THR A 295 17.98 -11.63 -2.82
C THR A 295 18.61 -12.52 -3.89
N VAL A 296 18.24 -12.31 -5.16
CA VAL A 296 18.66 -13.12 -6.31
C VAL A 296 19.06 -12.25 -7.52
N PRO A 297 20.03 -11.32 -7.35
CA PRO A 297 20.40 -10.36 -8.39
C PRO A 297 20.89 -11.04 -9.67
N GLU A 298 21.52 -12.22 -9.57
CA GLU A 298 22.01 -13.01 -10.71
C GLU A 298 20.90 -13.43 -11.67
N ARG A 299 19.64 -13.51 -11.21
CA ARG A 299 18.50 -13.87 -12.07
C ARG A 299 18.17 -12.80 -13.11
N PHE A 300 18.60 -11.55 -12.90
CA PHE A 300 18.44 -10.52 -13.92
C PHE A 300 19.14 -10.86 -15.23
N ALA A 301 20.31 -11.51 -15.19
CA ALA A 301 21.02 -11.94 -16.39
C ALA A 301 20.22 -12.96 -17.22
N THR A 302 19.51 -13.87 -16.55
CA THR A 302 18.61 -14.82 -17.21
C THR A 302 17.34 -14.15 -17.73
N LEU A 303 16.81 -13.19 -16.98
CA LEU A 303 15.55 -12.50 -17.32
C LEU A 303 15.73 -11.49 -18.48
N PHE A 304 16.92 -10.89 -18.60
CA PHE A 304 17.27 -9.86 -19.57
C PHE A 304 18.58 -10.19 -20.30
N PRO A 305 18.63 -11.28 -21.10
CA PRO A 305 19.86 -11.75 -21.74
C PRO A 305 20.44 -10.75 -22.75
N ASP A 306 19.62 -9.85 -23.28
CA ASP A 306 20.02 -8.84 -24.27
C ASP A 306 20.43 -7.50 -23.63
N ARG A 307 20.62 -7.46 -22.28
CA ARG A 307 20.96 -6.24 -21.56
C ARG A 307 22.31 -6.35 -20.85
N THR A 308 23.02 -5.23 -20.77
CA THR A 308 24.21 -5.13 -19.91
C THR A 308 23.74 -5.05 -18.45
N ILE A 309 24.16 -6.00 -17.63
CA ILE A 309 23.80 -6.07 -16.21
C ILE A 309 25.08 -6.01 -15.38
N ARG A 310 25.05 -5.20 -14.30
CA ARG A 310 26.07 -5.19 -13.26
C ARG A 310 25.43 -5.38 -11.90
N CYS A 311 26.07 -6.19 -11.06
CA CYS A 311 25.68 -6.40 -9.66
C CYS A 311 26.85 -5.93 -8.78
N PRO A 312 26.96 -4.63 -8.46
CA PRO A 312 28.05 -4.11 -7.62
C PRO A 312 27.99 -4.72 -6.22
N GLN A 313 29.16 -4.84 -5.61
CA GLN A 313 29.24 -5.18 -4.19
C GLN A 313 28.92 -3.94 -3.32
N ASP A 314 28.53 -4.18 -2.08
CA ASP A 314 28.28 -3.08 -1.12
C ASP A 314 29.55 -2.23 -0.96
N ASN A 315 29.37 -0.91 -1.02
CA ASN A 315 30.45 0.09 -0.93
C ASN A 315 31.49 0.04 -2.09
N GLU A 316 31.20 -0.61 -3.17
CA GLU A 316 32.02 -0.57 -4.39
C GLU A 316 31.55 0.58 -5.29
N PRO A 317 32.38 1.64 -5.49
CA PRO A 317 32.03 2.71 -6.41
C PRO A 317 32.02 2.20 -7.84
N MET A 318 31.06 2.66 -8.64
CA MET A 318 30.91 2.26 -10.03
C MET A 318 30.84 3.51 -10.91
N GLU A 319 31.71 3.56 -11.91
CA GLU A 319 31.65 4.56 -12.96
C GLU A 319 30.61 4.17 -14.01
N LEU A 320 29.83 5.17 -14.49
CA LEU A 320 28.76 5.05 -15.48
C LEU A 320 29.17 5.62 -16.85
#